data_f8ae7df827206ffa45d4dd162463da40
#
_entry.id   f8ae7df827206ffa45d4dd162463da40
#
_cell.length_a   1.000
_cell.length_b   1.000
_cell.length_c   1.000
_cell.angle_alpha   90.00
_cell.angle_beta   90.00
_cell.angle_gamma   90.00
#
_symmetry.space_group_name_H-M   'P 1'
#
loop_
_entity.id
_entity.type
_entity.pdbx_description
1 polymer ?
#
loop_
_entity_poly.entity_id
_entity_poly.type
_entity_poly.pdbx_seq_one_letter_code
_entity_poly.pdbx_strand_id
1 'polypeptide(L)'
;MAFTLEDMTEEEFEAFRGMSVQNYAKQNITSGTWTEKEALEKSEQAYENMIPNGRDSSNHYFWNITNVQGERMGWLWLYADPFHPQKEAFIYSFGLYEAFRGKGLAQLALQTLDERARELGAERLALHVFAHNETAVYLYQKMGYAMTNIRMRKQLS
;
A
#
# COMPACT_ATOMS: atom_id res chain seq x y z
N MET A 1 -9.21 14.78 15.13
CA MET A 1 -8.59 13.55 15.61
C MET A 1 -7.31 13.26 14.87
N ALA A 2 -6.25 13.03 15.60
CA ALA A 2 -4.95 12.86 14.98
C ALA A 2 -4.57 11.38 14.93
N PHE A 3 -4.17 10.94 13.74
CA PHE A 3 -3.47 9.69 13.59
C PHE A 3 -2.00 10.01 13.42
N THR A 4 -1.15 9.08 13.81
CA THR A 4 0.29 9.22 13.67
C THR A 4 0.80 8.13 12.75
N LEU A 5 1.72 8.49 11.87
CA LEU A 5 2.45 7.53 11.05
C LEU A 5 3.80 7.32 11.73
N GLU A 6 3.98 6.15 12.32
CA GLU A 6 5.21 5.83 13.05
C GLU A 6 6.01 4.77 12.32
N ASP A 7 7.32 4.95 12.23
CA ASP A 7 8.19 3.98 11.57
C ASP A 7 8.05 2.60 12.19
N MET A 8 7.96 1.59 11.36
CA MET A 8 7.98 0.21 11.83
C MET A 8 9.36 -0.14 12.39
N THR A 9 9.38 -0.90 13.48
CA THR A 9 10.63 -1.53 13.94
C THR A 9 11.02 -2.61 12.95
N GLU A 10 12.24 -3.11 13.05
CA GLU A 10 12.70 -4.21 12.17
C GLU A 10 11.80 -5.44 12.30
N GLU A 11 11.42 -5.78 13.52
CA GLU A 11 10.54 -6.92 13.79
C GLU A 11 9.15 -6.72 13.17
N GLU A 12 8.60 -5.50 13.32
CA GLU A 12 7.30 -5.16 12.74
C GLU A 12 7.35 -5.19 11.22
N PHE A 13 8.43 -4.70 10.65
CA PHE A 13 8.61 -4.71 9.20
C PHE A 13 8.69 -6.14 8.66
N GLU A 14 9.42 -7.03 9.32
CA GLU A 14 9.53 -8.41 8.88
C GLU A 14 8.17 -9.12 8.89
N ALA A 15 7.36 -8.89 9.92
CA ALA A 15 6.01 -9.42 9.98
C ALA A 15 5.12 -8.84 8.85
N PHE A 16 5.22 -7.54 8.62
CA PHE A 16 4.52 -6.86 7.54
C PHE A 16 4.93 -7.42 6.17
N ARG A 17 6.22 -7.60 5.95
CA ARG A 17 6.73 -8.12 4.68
C ARG A 17 6.19 -9.51 4.39
N GLY A 18 6.24 -10.40 5.39
CA GLY A 18 5.72 -11.75 5.24
C GLY A 18 4.23 -11.78 4.88
N MET A 19 3.43 -10.99 5.56
CA MET A 19 2.01 -10.86 5.27
C MET A 19 1.78 -10.30 3.87
N SER A 20 2.54 -9.27 3.49
CA SER A 20 2.38 -8.58 2.21
C SER A 20 2.75 -9.48 1.03
N VAL A 21 3.82 -10.26 1.14
CA VAL A 21 4.24 -11.19 0.10
C VAL A 21 3.13 -12.21 -0.17
N GLN A 22 2.55 -12.77 0.88
CA GLN A 22 1.47 -13.74 0.73
C GLN A 22 0.20 -13.12 0.15
N ASN A 23 -0.15 -11.93 0.63
CA ASN A 23 -1.33 -11.23 0.15
C ASN A 23 -1.20 -10.85 -1.33
N TYR A 24 -0.04 -10.37 -1.72
CA TYR A 24 0.22 -10.00 -3.12
C TYR A 24 0.13 -11.22 -4.04
N ALA A 25 0.64 -12.37 -3.59
CA ALA A 25 0.49 -13.63 -4.32
C ALA A 25 -0.98 -13.97 -4.53
N LYS A 26 -1.79 -13.90 -3.46
CA LYS A 26 -3.23 -14.20 -3.54
C LYS A 26 -3.98 -13.25 -4.47
N GLN A 27 -3.67 -11.97 -4.41
CA GLN A 27 -4.31 -10.96 -5.25
C GLN A 27 -4.02 -11.22 -6.73
N ASN A 28 -2.80 -11.62 -7.06
CA ASN A 28 -2.42 -11.93 -8.43
C ASN A 28 -3.04 -13.23 -8.94
N ILE A 29 -3.29 -14.19 -8.05
CA ILE A 29 -4.06 -15.38 -8.41
C ILE A 29 -5.50 -14.99 -8.71
N THR A 30 -6.12 -14.23 -7.83
CA THR A 30 -7.52 -13.79 -7.97
C THR A 30 -7.73 -13.00 -9.26
N SER A 31 -6.79 -12.14 -9.60
CA SER A 31 -6.87 -11.35 -10.84
C SER A 31 -6.53 -12.16 -12.10
N GLY A 32 -6.10 -13.41 -11.94
CA GLY A 32 -5.74 -14.27 -13.07
C GLY A 32 -4.37 -13.98 -13.66
N THR A 33 -3.55 -13.19 -12.98
CA THR A 33 -2.22 -12.81 -13.46
C THR A 33 -1.20 -13.94 -13.27
N TRP A 34 -1.28 -14.63 -12.13
CA TRP A 34 -0.38 -15.74 -11.78
C TRP A 34 -1.17 -16.99 -11.48
N THR A 35 -0.54 -18.15 -11.71
CA THR A 35 -1.11 -19.43 -11.29
C THR A 35 -0.80 -19.67 -9.82
N GLU A 36 -1.57 -20.53 -9.18
CA GLU A 36 -1.34 -20.89 -7.77
C GLU A 36 0.05 -21.47 -7.55
N LYS A 37 0.56 -22.22 -8.52
CA LYS A 37 1.85 -22.88 -8.41
C LYS A 37 3.03 -21.89 -8.37
N GLU A 38 2.95 -20.83 -9.15
CA GLU A 38 4.06 -19.87 -9.31
C GLU A 38 3.95 -18.64 -8.42
N ALA A 39 2.76 -18.37 -7.84
CA ALA A 39 2.46 -17.08 -7.25
C ALA A 39 3.36 -16.70 -6.09
N LEU A 40 3.59 -17.60 -5.15
CA LEU A 40 4.38 -17.28 -3.96
C LEU A 40 5.83 -16.95 -4.33
N GLU A 41 6.42 -17.74 -5.21
CA GLU A 41 7.79 -17.51 -5.66
C GLU A 41 7.92 -16.19 -6.42
N LYS A 42 6.97 -15.90 -7.30
CA LYS A 42 6.96 -14.63 -8.04
C LYS A 42 6.77 -13.44 -7.13
N SER A 43 5.91 -13.55 -6.13
CA SER A 43 5.70 -12.50 -5.15
C SER A 43 6.96 -12.24 -4.35
N GLU A 44 7.60 -13.28 -3.86
CA GLU A 44 8.85 -13.19 -3.11
C GLU A 44 9.92 -12.49 -3.94
N GLN A 45 10.04 -12.88 -5.21
CA GLN A 45 11.02 -12.29 -6.12
C GLN A 45 10.75 -10.81 -6.38
N ALA A 46 9.48 -10.44 -6.52
CA ALA A 46 9.09 -9.05 -6.72
C ALA A 46 9.52 -8.18 -5.53
N TYR A 47 9.31 -8.67 -4.32
CA TYR A 47 9.70 -7.93 -3.11
C TYR A 47 11.21 -7.84 -2.98
N GLU A 48 11.92 -8.91 -3.30
CA GLU A 48 13.39 -8.92 -3.29
C GLU A 48 13.96 -7.88 -4.25
N ASN A 49 13.35 -7.75 -5.43
CA ASN A 49 13.79 -6.78 -6.44
C ASN A 49 13.42 -5.35 -6.04
N MET A 50 12.26 -5.15 -5.42
CA MET A 50 11.74 -3.83 -5.10
C MET A 50 12.41 -3.22 -3.88
N ILE A 51 12.60 -4.03 -2.84
CA ILE A 51 13.19 -3.58 -1.58
C ILE A 51 14.34 -4.50 -1.14
N PRO A 52 15.44 -4.52 -1.91
CA PRO A 52 16.56 -5.44 -1.61
C PRO A 52 17.22 -5.17 -0.25
N ASN A 53 17.09 -3.96 0.26
CA ASN A 53 17.64 -3.59 1.57
C ASN A 53 16.56 -3.56 2.66
N GLY A 54 15.39 -4.16 2.39
CA GLY A 54 14.32 -4.27 3.36
C GLY A 54 13.84 -2.91 3.84
N ARG A 55 13.70 -2.77 5.15
CA ARG A 55 13.23 -1.53 5.80
C ARG A 55 14.11 -0.32 5.47
N ASP A 56 15.39 -0.53 5.21
CA ASP A 56 16.35 0.55 4.94
C ASP A 56 16.45 0.90 3.46
N SER A 57 15.56 0.39 2.62
CA SER A 57 15.55 0.71 1.19
C SER A 57 15.28 2.20 0.98
N SER A 58 16.10 2.84 0.14
CA SER A 58 16.05 4.29 -0.07
C SER A 58 14.68 4.76 -0.56
N ASN A 59 14.18 5.83 0.04
CA ASN A 59 12.93 6.49 -0.32
C ASN A 59 11.67 5.64 -0.05
N HIS A 60 11.82 4.49 0.59
CA HIS A 60 10.68 3.69 1.05
C HIS A 60 10.41 3.98 2.52
N TYR A 61 9.14 4.15 2.82
CA TYR A 61 8.66 4.43 4.18
C TYR A 61 7.67 3.35 4.57
N PHE A 62 7.91 2.71 5.69
CA PHE A 62 7.03 1.67 6.22
C PHE A 62 6.52 2.13 7.57
N TRP A 63 5.25 2.49 7.62
CA TRP A 63 4.64 3.08 8.81
C TRP A 63 3.56 2.23 9.40
N ASN A 64 3.48 2.26 10.73
CA ASN A 64 2.28 1.87 11.45
C ASN A 64 1.35 3.08 11.50
N ILE A 65 0.07 2.85 11.31
CA ILE A 65 -0.95 3.88 11.51
C ILE A 65 -1.42 3.73 12.94
N THR A 66 -1.17 4.74 13.75
CA THR A 66 -1.40 4.68 15.20
C THR A 66 -2.40 5.74 15.64
N ASN A 67 -3.33 5.38 16.53
CA ASN A 67 -4.29 6.34 17.07
C ASN A 67 -3.75 7.05 18.31
N VAL A 68 -4.57 7.94 18.89
CA VAL A 68 -4.15 8.72 20.06
C VAL A 68 -3.92 7.89 21.31
N GLN A 69 -4.49 6.68 21.37
CA GLN A 69 -4.27 5.74 22.48
C GLN A 69 -3.01 4.90 22.30
N GLY A 70 -2.31 5.08 21.18
CA GLY A 70 -1.11 4.30 20.89
C GLY A 70 -1.40 2.95 20.27
N GLU A 71 -2.65 2.67 19.87
CA GLU A 71 -3.01 1.42 19.22
C GLU A 71 -2.63 1.45 17.74
N ARG A 72 -2.05 0.37 17.26
CA ARG A 72 -1.75 0.20 15.84
C ARG A 72 -3.02 -0.22 15.12
N MET A 73 -3.51 0.66 14.24
CA MET A 73 -4.75 0.43 13.50
C MET A 73 -4.52 -0.20 12.14
N GLY A 74 -3.32 -0.04 11.58
CA GLY A 74 -3.04 -0.51 10.26
C GLY A 74 -1.62 -0.21 9.83
N TRP A 75 -1.40 -0.24 8.54
CA TRP A 75 -0.07 -0.08 7.95
C TRP A 75 -0.14 0.78 6.69
N LEU A 76 1.02 1.36 6.35
CA LEU A 76 1.15 2.15 5.13
C LEU A 76 2.59 2.03 4.62
N TRP A 77 2.74 1.73 3.34
CA TRP A 77 4.03 1.67 2.68
C TRP A 77 4.01 2.66 1.52
N LEU A 78 4.86 3.69 1.63
CA LEU A 78 4.98 4.75 0.64
C LEU A 78 6.37 4.75 0.04
N TYR A 79 6.46 5.00 -1.26
CA TYR A 79 7.72 5.30 -1.94
C TYR A 79 7.67 6.77 -2.35
N ALA A 80 8.63 7.56 -1.92
CA ALA A 80 8.67 8.99 -2.22
C ALA A 80 10.10 9.42 -2.55
N ASP A 81 10.38 9.52 -3.85
CA ASP A 81 11.67 10.00 -4.34
C ASP A 81 11.58 11.52 -4.52
N PRO A 82 12.36 12.32 -3.76
CA PRO A 82 12.29 13.78 -3.87
C PRO A 82 12.75 14.30 -5.24
N PHE A 83 13.43 13.47 -6.03
CA PHE A 83 13.89 13.84 -7.36
C PHE A 83 12.97 13.36 -8.48
N HIS A 84 11.80 12.84 -8.14
CA HIS A 84 10.83 12.41 -9.15
C HIS A 84 10.43 13.61 -10.02
N PRO A 85 10.48 13.48 -11.37
CA PRO A 85 10.22 14.62 -12.27
C PRO A 85 8.85 15.29 -12.09
N GLN A 86 7.85 14.51 -11.67
CA GLN A 86 6.49 15.01 -11.46
C GLN A 86 6.12 15.10 -9.99
N LYS A 87 7.09 14.88 -9.09
CA LYS A 87 6.90 14.88 -7.65
C LYS A 87 5.75 13.95 -7.23
N GLU A 88 5.73 12.76 -7.82
CA GLU A 88 4.72 11.76 -7.53
C GLU A 88 5.27 10.71 -6.57
N ALA A 89 4.57 10.50 -5.46
CA ALA A 89 4.86 9.43 -4.52
C ALA A 89 3.90 8.27 -4.81
N PHE A 90 4.29 7.07 -4.46
CA PHE A 90 3.51 5.87 -4.76
C PHE A 90 3.18 5.10 -3.48
N ILE A 91 1.90 4.80 -3.30
CA ILE A 91 1.42 3.98 -2.19
C ILE A 91 1.49 2.53 -2.63
N TYR A 92 2.41 1.76 -2.05
CA TYR A 92 2.55 0.34 -2.37
C TYR A 92 1.59 -0.52 -1.57
N SER A 93 1.26 -0.14 -0.34
CA SER A 93 0.33 -0.89 0.49
C SER A 93 -0.30 0.01 1.54
N PHE A 94 -1.59 -0.17 1.76
CA PHE A 94 -2.34 0.54 2.78
C PHE A 94 -3.47 -0.36 3.25
N GLY A 95 -3.65 -0.45 4.54
CA GLY A 95 -4.77 -1.20 5.09
C GLY A 95 -4.96 -0.96 6.57
N LEU A 96 -6.15 -1.31 7.04
CA LEU A 96 -6.47 -1.31 8.47
C LEU A 96 -6.69 -2.75 8.92
N TYR A 97 -6.33 -3.03 10.16
CA TYR A 97 -6.64 -4.31 10.77
C TYR A 97 -8.15 -4.43 10.96
N GLU A 98 -8.65 -5.66 10.95
CA GLU A 98 -10.09 -5.94 10.95
C GLU A 98 -10.87 -5.19 12.04
N ALA A 99 -10.30 -5.10 13.25
CA ALA A 99 -10.96 -4.43 14.38
C ALA A 99 -11.26 -2.95 14.11
N PHE A 100 -10.56 -2.33 13.15
CA PHE A 100 -10.68 -0.90 12.86
C PHE A 100 -11.39 -0.61 11.54
N ARG A 101 -11.88 -1.63 10.86
CA ARG A 101 -12.60 -1.47 9.58
C ARG A 101 -14.05 -1.08 9.80
N GLY A 102 -14.64 -0.47 8.76
CA GLY A 102 -16.07 -0.13 8.76
C GLY A 102 -16.45 1.04 9.65
N LYS A 103 -15.50 1.87 10.06
CA LYS A 103 -15.73 2.99 10.97
C LYS A 103 -15.34 4.35 10.38
N GLY A 104 -15.04 4.39 9.09
CA GLY A 104 -14.62 5.62 8.42
C GLY A 104 -13.18 6.04 8.72
N LEU A 105 -12.40 5.19 9.40
CA LEU A 105 -11.04 5.52 9.81
C LEU A 105 -10.06 5.53 8.64
N ALA A 106 -10.33 4.76 7.58
CA ALA A 106 -9.48 4.71 6.40
C ALA A 106 -9.37 6.09 5.73
N GLN A 107 -10.47 6.83 5.66
CA GLN A 107 -10.46 8.17 5.08
C GLN A 107 -9.58 9.11 5.87
N LEU A 108 -9.68 9.07 7.20
CA LEU A 108 -8.86 9.90 8.08
C LEU A 108 -7.38 9.54 7.97
N ALA A 109 -7.07 8.25 7.86
CA ALA A 109 -5.70 7.80 7.69
C ALA A 109 -5.11 8.30 6.36
N LEU A 110 -5.88 8.26 5.28
CA LEU A 110 -5.44 8.76 3.98
C LEU A 110 -5.26 10.28 3.99
N GLN A 111 -6.07 11.01 4.75
CA GLN A 111 -5.86 12.45 4.91
C GLN A 111 -4.55 12.74 5.64
N THR A 112 -4.23 11.95 6.66
CA THR A 112 -2.95 12.06 7.36
C THR A 112 -1.78 11.78 6.41
N LEU A 113 -1.95 10.82 5.52
CA LEU A 113 -0.95 10.52 4.50
C LEU A 113 -0.74 11.70 3.56
N ASP A 114 -1.82 12.36 3.14
CA ASP A 114 -1.71 13.53 2.27
C ASP A 114 -0.77 14.58 2.85
N GLU A 115 -0.92 14.86 4.14
CA GLU A 115 -0.07 15.82 4.83
C GLU A 115 1.39 15.36 4.88
N ARG A 116 1.61 14.10 5.23
CA ARG A 116 2.96 13.55 5.30
C ARG A 116 3.63 13.53 3.92
N ALA A 117 2.88 13.19 2.88
CA ALA A 117 3.41 13.18 1.52
C ALA A 117 3.83 14.58 1.08
N ARG A 118 3.04 15.60 1.42
CA ARG A 118 3.42 17.00 1.15
C ARG A 118 4.70 17.38 1.87
N GLU A 119 4.84 16.97 3.12
CA GLU A 119 6.06 17.23 3.90
C GLU A 119 7.29 16.58 3.24
N LEU A 120 7.10 15.46 2.56
CA LEU A 120 8.18 14.76 1.84
C LEU A 120 8.41 15.34 0.45
N GLY A 121 7.67 16.38 0.07
CA GLY A 121 7.83 17.05 -1.21
C GLY A 121 6.96 16.54 -2.34
N ALA A 122 6.03 15.63 -2.06
CA ALA A 122 5.15 15.09 -3.08
C ALA A 122 4.05 16.08 -3.45
N GLU A 123 3.73 16.15 -4.72
CA GLU A 123 2.60 16.93 -5.24
C GLU A 123 1.51 16.01 -5.78
N ARG A 124 1.80 14.73 -5.93
CA ARG A 124 0.88 13.71 -6.41
C ARG A 124 1.06 12.43 -5.63
N LEU A 125 -0.03 11.70 -5.47
CA LEU A 125 -0.01 10.35 -4.90
C LEU A 125 -0.63 9.41 -5.94
N ALA A 126 0.04 8.32 -6.20
CA ALA A 126 -0.45 7.27 -7.09
C ALA A 126 -0.50 5.95 -6.35
N LEU A 127 -1.32 5.05 -6.81
CA LEU A 127 -1.40 3.69 -6.29
C LEU A 127 -1.89 2.75 -7.38
N HIS A 128 -1.71 1.46 -7.15
CA HIS A 128 -2.32 0.41 -7.94
C HIS A 128 -3.36 -0.31 -7.09
N VAL A 129 -4.53 -0.55 -7.64
CA VAL A 129 -5.57 -1.32 -6.96
C VAL A 129 -6.14 -2.35 -7.91
N PHE A 130 -6.33 -3.58 -7.43
CA PHE A 130 -6.95 -4.63 -8.24
C PHE A 130 -8.44 -4.34 -8.42
N ALA A 131 -8.93 -4.51 -9.65
CA ALA A 131 -10.33 -4.22 -9.98
C ALA A 131 -11.32 -5.01 -9.13
N HIS A 132 -10.97 -6.24 -8.73
CA HIS A 132 -11.85 -7.06 -7.91
C HIS A 132 -11.97 -6.54 -6.46
N ASN A 133 -11.09 -5.66 -6.05
CA ASN A 133 -11.14 -5.04 -4.72
C ASN A 133 -12.03 -3.78 -4.77
N GLU A 134 -13.31 -4.00 -4.96
CA GLU A 134 -14.27 -2.92 -5.20
C GLU A 134 -14.37 -1.92 -4.04
N THR A 135 -14.28 -2.40 -2.81
CA THR A 135 -14.30 -1.53 -1.63
C THR A 135 -13.15 -0.54 -1.64
N ALA A 136 -11.96 -1.01 -1.98
CA ALA A 136 -10.78 -0.14 -2.07
C ALA A 136 -10.90 0.85 -3.23
N VAL A 137 -11.36 0.38 -4.39
CA VAL A 137 -11.57 1.26 -5.56
C VAL A 137 -12.51 2.41 -5.18
N TYR A 138 -13.63 2.08 -4.54
CA TYR A 138 -14.60 3.08 -4.10
C TYR A 138 -13.98 4.09 -3.12
N LEU A 139 -13.25 3.58 -2.14
CA LEU A 139 -12.60 4.42 -1.14
C LEU A 139 -11.63 5.42 -1.80
N TYR A 140 -10.76 4.92 -2.67
CA TYR A 140 -9.77 5.78 -3.30
C TYR A 140 -10.41 6.83 -4.21
N GLN A 141 -11.43 6.46 -4.98
CA GLN A 141 -12.15 7.43 -5.80
C GLN A 141 -12.83 8.50 -4.95
N LYS A 142 -13.40 8.10 -3.82
CA LYS A 142 -14.01 9.04 -2.88
C LYS A 142 -12.98 10.01 -2.31
N MET A 143 -11.75 9.55 -2.14
CA MET A 143 -10.64 10.38 -1.63
C MET A 143 -9.96 11.22 -2.70
N GLY A 144 -10.46 11.19 -3.93
CA GLY A 144 -9.95 12.02 -5.00
C GLY A 144 -8.99 11.34 -5.97
N TYR A 145 -8.77 10.05 -5.83
CA TYR A 145 -7.92 9.31 -6.78
C TYR A 145 -8.71 9.02 -8.05
N ALA A 146 -8.12 9.35 -9.19
CA ALA A 146 -8.73 9.11 -10.49
C ALA A 146 -8.02 7.94 -11.18
N MET A 147 -8.78 7.15 -11.93
CA MET A 147 -8.19 6.08 -12.71
C MET A 147 -7.29 6.64 -13.80
N THR A 148 -6.07 6.13 -13.90
CA THR A 148 -5.11 6.54 -14.94
C THR A 148 -4.92 5.48 -15.98
N ASN A 149 -4.90 4.22 -15.58
CA ASN A 149 -4.66 3.09 -16.47
C ASN A 149 -5.58 1.94 -16.10
N ILE A 150 -6.03 1.21 -17.11
CA ILE A 150 -6.88 0.04 -16.89
C ILE A 150 -6.33 -1.12 -17.72
N ARG A 151 -6.15 -2.29 -17.09
CA ARG A 151 -5.79 -3.50 -17.79
C ARG A 151 -7.00 -4.39 -17.90
N MET A 152 -7.26 -4.90 -19.09
CA MET A 152 -8.41 -5.78 -19.37
C MET A 152 -7.96 -7.08 -20.00
N ARG A 153 -8.72 -8.14 -19.77
CA ARG A 153 -8.44 -9.47 -20.33
C ARG A 153 -9.73 -10.12 -20.75
N LYS A 154 -9.69 -10.82 -21.87
CA LYS A 154 -10.82 -11.59 -22.38
C LYS A 154 -10.41 -13.05 -22.50
N GLN A 155 -11.21 -13.94 -21.93
CA GLN A 155 -11.02 -15.38 -22.12
C GLN A 155 -11.57 -15.78 -23.49
N LEU A 156 -10.79 -16.50 -24.29
CA LEU A 156 -11.21 -16.88 -25.65
C LEU A 156 -11.83 -18.26 -25.74
N SER A 157 -11.56 -19.13 -24.78
CA SER A 157 -12.18 -20.47 -24.77
C SER A 157 -12.11 -21.11 -23.39
#